data_f9ff06ed9180a873d1ca4a686c42fdc8
#
_entry.id   f9ff06ed9180a873d1ca4a686c42fdc8
#
_cell.length_a   1.000
_cell.length_b   1.000
_cell.length_c   1.000
_cell.angle_alpha   90.00
_cell.angle_beta   90.00
_cell.angle_gamma   90.00
#
_symmetry.space_group_name_H-M   'P 1'
#
loop_
_entity.id
_entity.type
_entity.pdbx_description
1 polymer ?
#
loop_
_entity_poly.entity_id
_entity_poly.type
_entity_poly.pdbx_seq_one_letter_code
_entity_poly.pdbx_strand_id
1 'polypeptide(L)'
;MKKILLVEWNLREVNHEFTDNVIKTHTESLKESINYFTNNLEIDSVNPSSDSNIFEKVKDLDKYDGLIWGGSSLNIYSDTIEIRKQIDFMRECQKRVKNILAICWGLQVAVTAAGGEVKQGKNGAHRGIAHEIIINSEGLKHLLYKDKKQTFNTPAFNYDEVVTLPAGSTLLSSNKVNKVMGLNFKSELSDIWGIQYHPEITYEKMITLINFRKERLLQNRSFNSEEDMNSHINIIENEIKISNKDLRMRELRNWLNFI
;
A
#
# COMPACT_ATOMS: atom_id res chain seq x y z
N MET A 1 14.49 -3.77 21.53
CA MET A 1 13.14 -3.74 20.92
C MET A 1 13.29 -3.10 19.55
N LYS A 2 12.74 -3.70 18.49
CA LYS A 2 12.81 -3.12 17.15
C LYS A 2 11.97 -1.86 17.07
N LYS A 3 12.42 -0.91 16.23
CA LYS A 3 11.75 0.36 16.03
C LYS A 3 11.39 0.55 14.56
N ILE A 4 10.13 0.83 14.27
CA ILE A 4 9.65 1.08 12.91
C ILE A 4 9.03 2.47 12.76
N LEU A 5 9.16 3.02 11.55
CA LEU A 5 8.51 4.26 11.17
C LEU A 5 7.31 3.97 10.26
N LEU A 6 6.14 4.41 10.67
CA LEU A 6 4.97 4.46 9.78
C LEU A 6 4.89 5.83 9.12
N VAL A 7 4.87 5.84 7.81
CA VAL A 7 4.67 7.08 7.06
C VAL A 7 3.20 7.21 6.71
N GLU A 8 2.54 8.23 7.27
CA GLU A 8 1.18 8.62 6.91
C GLU A 8 1.22 9.35 5.57
N TRP A 9 0.38 8.93 4.66
CA TRP A 9 0.40 9.29 3.24
C TRP A 9 -0.80 10.12 2.78
N ASN A 10 -1.90 10.09 3.54
CA ASN A 10 -3.05 10.92 3.24
C ASN A 10 -2.79 12.37 3.64
N LEU A 11 -3.42 13.28 2.92
CA LEU A 11 -3.53 14.65 3.36
C LEU A 11 -4.34 14.71 4.67
N ARG A 12 -4.06 15.72 5.49
CA ARG A 12 -4.70 15.85 6.81
C ARG A 12 -6.23 15.94 6.67
N GLU A 13 -6.72 16.63 5.66
CA GLU A 13 -8.14 16.81 5.36
C GLU A 13 -8.82 15.47 5.10
N VAL A 14 -8.19 14.57 4.36
CA VAL A 14 -8.71 13.21 4.07
C VAL A 14 -8.83 12.38 5.35
N ASN A 15 -7.85 12.49 6.24
CA ASN A 15 -7.90 11.78 7.52
C ASN A 15 -8.98 12.36 8.45
N HIS A 16 -9.18 13.69 8.46
CA HIS A 16 -10.29 14.33 9.18
C HIS A 16 -11.64 13.84 8.63
N GLU A 17 -11.81 13.81 7.31
CA GLU A 17 -13.02 13.30 6.68
C GLU A 17 -13.33 11.84 7.08
N PHE A 18 -12.31 10.98 7.16
CA PHE A 18 -12.48 9.62 7.66
C PHE A 18 -12.94 9.60 9.13
N THR A 19 -12.27 10.39 9.98
CA THR A 19 -12.58 10.45 11.41
C THR A 19 -14.00 10.98 11.65
N ASP A 20 -14.41 12.04 10.95
CA ASP A 20 -15.73 12.62 11.05
C ASP A 20 -16.85 11.65 10.64
N ASN A 21 -16.54 10.72 9.75
CA ASN A 21 -17.46 9.64 9.34
C ASN A 21 -17.26 8.32 10.10
N VAL A 22 -16.53 8.33 11.21
CA VAL A 22 -16.25 7.15 12.06
C VAL A 22 -15.54 6.04 11.27
N ILE A 23 -14.77 6.40 10.25
CA ILE A 23 -13.95 5.47 9.47
C ILE A 23 -12.52 5.52 10.01
N LYS A 24 -11.98 4.37 10.40
CA LYS A 24 -10.55 4.28 10.79
C LYS A 24 -9.65 4.75 9.66
N THR A 25 -8.65 5.53 9.98
CA THR A 25 -7.60 5.89 9.01
C THR A 25 -6.82 4.64 8.55
N HIS A 26 -6.07 4.77 7.49
CA HIS A 26 -5.24 3.67 7.03
C HIS A 26 -4.12 3.35 8.04
N THR A 27 -3.52 4.37 8.65
CA THR A 27 -2.49 4.22 9.69
C THR A 27 -3.01 3.48 10.92
N GLU A 28 -4.24 3.76 11.37
CA GLU A 28 -4.88 3.02 12.47
C GLU A 28 -5.07 1.54 12.10
N SER A 29 -5.56 1.25 10.89
CA SER A 29 -5.74 -0.13 10.42
C SER A 29 -4.42 -0.87 10.31
N LEU A 30 -3.36 -0.19 9.87
CA LEU A 30 -2.03 -0.75 9.78
C LEU A 30 -1.44 -1.04 11.18
N LYS A 31 -1.58 -0.12 12.13
CA LYS A 31 -1.17 -0.33 13.53
C LYS A 31 -1.89 -1.52 14.15
N GLU A 32 -3.20 -1.66 13.95
CA GLU A 32 -3.96 -2.83 14.43
C GLU A 32 -3.47 -4.14 13.79
N SER A 33 -3.13 -4.11 12.50
CA SER A 33 -2.61 -5.28 11.79
C SER A 33 -1.20 -5.67 12.26
N ILE A 34 -0.36 -4.70 12.59
CA ILE A 34 0.97 -4.94 13.19
C ILE A 34 0.80 -5.53 14.60
N ASN A 35 -0.04 -4.92 15.44
CA ASN A 35 -0.28 -5.35 16.81
C ASN A 35 -0.92 -6.73 16.90
N TYR A 36 -1.59 -7.19 15.84
CA TYR A 36 -2.08 -8.57 15.76
C TYR A 36 -0.94 -9.59 15.73
N PHE A 37 0.21 -9.25 15.13
CA PHE A 37 1.36 -10.15 15.03
C PHE A 37 2.37 -9.98 16.16
N THR A 38 2.51 -8.76 16.68
CA THR A 38 3.52 -8.48 17.71
C THR A 38 3.20 -7.19 18.48
N ASN A 39 3.46 -7.24 19.80
CA ASN A 39 3.41 -6.08 20.67
C ASN A 39 4.83 -5.60 21.08
N ASN A 40 5.87 -6.21 20.50
CA ASN A 40 7.27 -5.93 20.85
C ASN A 40 7.93 -5.03 19.78
N LEU A 41 7.23 -3.96 19.38
CA LEU A 41 7.72 -2.96 18.44
C LEU A 41 7.48 -1.56 19.01
N GLU A 42 8.46 -0.68 18.85
CA GLU A 42 8.27 0.76 19.01
C GLU A 42 7.85 1.35 17.64
N ILE A 43 6.74 2.07 17.61
CA ILE A 43 6.14 2.58 16.37
C ILE A 43 6.02 4.09 16.43
N ASP A 44 6.83 4.79 15.64
CA ASP A 44 6.69 6.23 15.38
C ASP A 44 5.87 6.46 14.12
N SER A 45 5.29 7.65 13.99
CA SER A 45 4.54 8.04 12.78
C SER A 45 4.94 9.45 12.34
N VAL A 46 5.00 9.66 11.01
CA VAL A 46 5.25 10.97 10.38
C VAL A 46 4.31 11.15 9.20
N ASN A 47 3.98 12.41 8.87
CA ASN A 47 3.22 12.76 7.67
C ASN A 47 4.01 13.77 6.82
N PRO A 48 4.69 13.32 5.74
CA PRO A 48 5.52 14.19 4.92
C PRO A 48 4.76 15.33 4.23
N SER A 49 3.47 15.14 3.96
CA SER A 49 2.63 16.18 3.33
C SER A 49 2.29 17.32 4.28
N SER A 50 2.14 17.04 5.57
CA SER A 50 1.58 17.97 6.55
C SER A 50 2.58 18.44 7.62
N ASP A 51 3.64 17.66 7.88
CA ASP A 51 4.62 18.00 8.92
C ASP A 51 5.55 19.10 8.41
N SER A 52 5.54 20.27 9.06
CA SER A 52 6.39 21.42 8.68
C SER A 52 7.88 21.10 8.80
N ASN A 53 8.26 20.26 9.77
CA ASN A 53 9.66 19.94 10.10
C ASN A 53 10.05 18.52 9.63
N ILE A 54 9.43 18.03 8.57
CA ILE A 54 9.67 16.65 8.11
C ILE A 54 11.16 16.39 7.81
N PHE A 55 11.86 17.34 7.21
CA PHE A 55 13.28 17.20 6.86
C PHE A 55 14.22 17.31 8.08
N GLU A 56 13.79 17.88 9.20
CA GLU A 56 14.55 17.78 10.47
C GLU A 56 14.52 16.36 11.02
N LYS A 57 13.38 15.65 10.84
CA LYS A 57 13.22 14.25 11.23
C LYS A 57 14.08 13.29 10.38
N VAL A 58 14.52 13.69 9.19
CA VAL A 58 15.43 12.91 8.32
C VAL A 58 16.72 12.53 9.06
N LYS A 59 17.23 13.40 9.92
CA LYS A 59 18.48 13.16 10.67
C LYS A 59 18.43 11.93 11.57
N ASP A 60 17.23 11.54 11.99
CA ASP A 60 16.97 10.44 12.91
C ASP A 60 16.49 9.15 12.23
N LEU A 61 16.47 9.09 10.89
CA LEU A 61 15.97 7.92 10.16
C LEU A 61 16.81 6.67 10.39
N ASP A 62 18.09 6.83 10.65
CA ASP A 62 19.04 5.72 10.89
C ASP A 62 18.68 4.89 12.15
N LYS A 63 17.84 5.41 13.04
CA LYS A 63 17.39 4.71 14.27
C LYS A 63 16.29 3.66 14.00
N TYR A 64 15.70 3.62 12.81
CA TYR A 64 14.62 2.69 12.50
C TYR A 64 15.15 1.42 11.83
N ASP A 65 14.71 0.26 12.34
CA ASP A 65 14.99 -1.04 11.76
C ASP A 65 14.24 -1.25 10.44
N GLY A 66 13.12 -0.55 10.27
CA GLY A 66 12.33 -0.58 9.05
C GLY A 66 11.30 0.54 8.97
N LEU A 67 10.76 0.71 7.78
CA LEU A 67 9.75 1.71 7.45
C LEU A 67 8.58 1.06 6.71
N ILE A 68 7.35 1.42 7.06
CA ILE A 68 6.16 1.04 6.28
C ILE A 68 5.50 2.30 5.74
N TRP A 69 5.29 2.32 4.44
CA TRP A 69 4.60 3.39 3.73
C TRP A 69 3.36 2.84 3.05
N GLY A 70 2.18 3.30 3.43
CA GLY A 70 0.92 2.74 2.96
C GLY A 70 0.28 3.47 1.78
N GLY A 71 -1.02 3.25 1.59
CA GLY A 71 -1.77 3.71 0.41
C GLY A 71 -2.46 5.07 0.56
N SER A 72 -2.60 5.82 -0.52
CA SER A 72 -3.30 7.10 -0.62
C SER A 72 -4.28 7.12 -1.78
N SER A 73 -5.16 8.12 -1.79
CA SER A 73 -6.03 8.46 -2.93
C SER A 73 -5.41 9.49 -3.87
N LEU A 74 -4.13 9.82 -3.72
CA LEU A 74 -3.40 10.74 -4.61
C LEU A 74 -2.99 10.03 -5.90
N ASN A 75 -2.79 10.81 -6.96
CA ASN A 75 -2.21 10.35 -8.23
C ASN A 75 -0.83 10.99 -8.39
N ILE A 76 0.21 10.17 -8.53
CA ILE A 76 1.59 10.64 -8.46
C ILE A 76 1.95 11.63 -9.58
N TYR A 77 1.31 11.50 -10.72
CA TYR A 77 1.48 12.39 -11.88
C TYR A 77 0.72 13.73 -11.78
N SER A 78 -0.04 13.96 -10.69
CA SER A 78 -0.65 15.28 -10.42
C SER A 78 0.38 16.32 -9.98
N ASP A 79 1.57 15.88 -9.58
CA ASP A 79 2.76 16.70 -9.32
C ASP A 79 2.51 17.89 -8.38
N THR A 80 1.68 17.68 -7.33
CA THR A 80 1.46 18.72 -6.31
C THR A 80 2.64 18.85 -5.36
N ILE A 81 2.68 19.95 -4.60
CA ILE A 81 3.76 20.19 -3.62
C ILE A 81 3.81 19.09 -2.54
N GLU A 82 2.65 18.55 -2.14
CA GLU A 82 2.53 17.46 -1.16
C GLU A 82 3.10 16.16 -1.72
N ILE A 83 2.86 15.87 -3.00
CA ILE A 83 3.41 14.70 -3.69
C ILE A 83 4.93 14.82 -3.81
N ARG A 84 5.44 15.99 -4.22
CA ARG A 84 6.89 16.24 -4.30
C ARG A 84 7.57 16.06 -2.95
N LYS A 85 6.99 16.60 -1.87
CA LYS A 85 7.50 16.40 -0.50
C LYS A 85 7.57 14.92 -0.12
N GLN A 86 6.55 14.13 -0.49
CA GLN A 86 6.55 12.68 -0.23
C GLN A 86 7.65 11.97 -1.02
N ILE A 87 7.83 12.30 -2.30
CA ILE A 87 8.90 11.70 -3.12
C ILE A 87 10.29 12.07 -2.56
N ASP A 88 10.50 13.33 -2.18
CA ASP A 88 11.78 13.78 -1.62
C ASP A 88 12.06 13.14 -0.27
N PHE A 89 11.04 12.99 0.59
CA PHE A 89 11.19 12.27 1.85
C PHE A 89 11.48 10.78 1.63
N MET A 90 10.86 10.13 0.64
CA MET A 90 11.17 8.75 0.27
C MET A 90 12.62 8.60 -0.20
N ARG A 91 13.15 9.54 -0.98
CA ARG A 91 14.57 9.54 -1.38
C ARG A 91 15.51 9.57 -0.17
N GLU A 92 15.19 10.38 0.85
CA GLU A 92 15.97 10.41 2.09
C GLU A 92 15.81 9.10 2.90
N CYS A 93 14.60 8.52 2.93
CA CYS A 93 14.39 7.20 3.54
C CYS A 93 15.22 6.11 2.84
N GLN A 94 15.27 6.11 1.52
CA GLN A 94 16.06 5.14 0.74
C GLN A 94 17.56 5.20 1.04
N LYS A 95 18.08 6.36 1.41
CA LYS A 95 19.50 6.54 1.79
C LYS A 95 19.82 6.06 3.21
N ARG A 96 18.83 5.91 4.10
CA ARG A 96 19.05 5.78 5.54
C ARG A 96 18.38 4.58 6.18
N VAL A 97 17.24 4.12 5.66
CA VAL A 97 16.48 3.00 6.23
C VAL A 97 16.71 1.75 5.41
N LYS A 98 17.20 0.70 6.04
CA LYS A 98 17.56 -0.57 5.36
C LYS A 98 16.38 -1.29 4.75
N ASN A 99 15.25 -1.35 5.44
CA ASN A 99 14.12 -2.20 5.08
C ASN A 99 12.87 -1.36 4.91
N ILE A 100 12.28 -1.36 3.73
CA ILE A 100 11.05 -0.61 3.43
C ILE A 100 9.98 -1.56 2.94
N LEU A 101 8.80 -1.56 3.59
CA LEU A 101 7.58 -2.14 3.06
C LEU A 101 6.73 -1.02 2.45
N ALA A 102 6.57 -1.06 1.14
CA ALA A 102 5.89 -0.04 0.36
C ALA A 102 4.55 -0.58 -0.17
N ILE A 103 3.42 -0.08 0.36
CA ILE A 103 2.07 -0.59 0.11
C ILE A 103 1.31 0.41 -0.77
N CYS A 104 0.78 -0.04 -1.91
CA CYS A 104 -0.06 0.73 -2.83
C CYS A 104 0.59 2.06 -3.23
N TRP A 105 0.14 3.19 -2.70
CA TRP A 105 0.77 4.50 -2.91
C TRP A 105 2.24 4.50 -2.50
N GLY A 106 2.59 3.84 -1.41
CA GLY A 106 3.97 3.70 -0.95
C GLY A 106 4.86 3.05 -2.01
N LEU A 107 4.37 2.01 -2.71
CA LEU A 107 5.07 1.41 -3.85
C LEU A 107 5.26 2.42 -4.98
N GLN A 108 4.22 3.20 -5.31
CA GLN A 108 4.27 4.20 -6.38
C GLN A 108 5.29 5.31 -6.07
N VAL A 109 5.29 5.81 -4.84
CA VAL A 109 6.28 6.81 -4.36
C VAL A 109 7.69 6.23 -4.37
N ALA A 110 7.89 5.00 -3.89
CA ALA A 110 9.20 4.36 -3.82
C ALA A 110 9.78 4.10 -5.23
N VAL A 111 8.94 3.63 -6.15
CA VAL A 111 9.32 3.42 -7.57
C VAL A 111 9.70 4.75 -8.24
N THR A 112 8.89 5.80 -8.05
CA THR A 112 9.17 7.13 -8.62
C THR A 112 10.44 7.74 -8.04
N ALA A 113 10.65 7.62 -6.73
CA ALA A 113 11.86 8.09 -6.07
C ALA A 113 13.13 7.39 -6.60
N ALA A 114 13.02 6.12 -7.01
CA ALA A 114 14.10 5.31 -7.58
C ALA A 114 14.21 5.41 -9.13
N GLY A 115 13.52 6.37 -9.76
CA GLY A 115 13.61 6.64 -11.21
C GLY A 115 12.71 5.76 -12.09
N GLY A 116 11.78 5.01 -11.51
CA GLY A 116 10.72 4.32 -12.25
C GLY A 116 9.55 5.25 -12.58
N GLU A 117 8.51 4.72 -13.23
CA GLU A 117 7.38 5.50 -13.70
C GLU A 117 6.05 4.83 -13.35
N VAL A 118 5.08 5.64 -12.93
CA VAL A 118 3.70 5.25 -12.61
C VAL A 118 2.74 6.04 -13.50
N LYS A 119 1.76 5.37 -14.05
CA LYS A 119 0.70 5.96 -14.89
C LYS A 119 -0.66 5.38 -14.54
N GLN A 120 -1.71 6.00 -15.05
CA GLN A 120 -3.04 5.43 -15.02
C GLN A 120 -3.05 4.08 -15.72
N GLY A 121 -3.64 3.07 -15.06
CA GLY A 121 -3.74 1.72 -15.58
C GLY A 121 -4.60 1.63 -16.83
N LYS A 122 -4.17 0.82 -17.81
CA LYS A 122 -4.87 0.64 -19.09
C LYS A 122 -5.88 -0.50 -19.07
N ASN A 123 -5.72 -1.45 -18.14
CA ASN A 123 -6.50 -2.70 -18.10
C ASN A 123 -7.62 -2.67 -17.06
N GLY A 124 -7.98 -1.49 -16.54
CA GLY A 124 -9.00 -1.32 -15.51
C GLY A 124 -8.45 -0.85 -14.18
N ALA A 125 -9.19 -1.12 -13.11
CA ALA A 125 -8.88 -0.70 -11.75
C ALA A 125 -9.31 -1.76 -10.74
N HIS A 126 -8.68 -1.78 -9.57
CA HIS A 126 -9.17 -2.54 -8.42
C HIS A 126 -10.08 -1.64 -7.58
N ARG A 127 -11.27 -2.13 -7.26
CA ARG A 127 -12.30 -1.40 -6.50
C ARG A 127 -12.74 -2.21 -5.30
N GLY A 128 -11.91 -2.23 -4.26
CA GLY A 128 -12.13 -3.00 -3.04
C GLY A 128 -11.52 -4.40 -3.04
N ILE A 129 -11.30 -5.00 -4.21
CA ILE A 129 -10.71 -6.33 -4.35
C ILE A 129 -9.82 -6.41 -5.59
N ALA A 130 -8.69 -7.08 -5.48
CA ALA A 130 -7.88 -7.59 -6.57
C ALA A 130 -8.03 -9.11 -6.66
N HIS A 131 -8.47 -9.58 -7.81
CA HIS A 131 -8.67 -11.00 -8.08
C HIS A 131 -7.44 -11.62 -8.73
N GLU A 132 -7.26 -12.92 -8.50
CA GLU A 132 -6.32 -13.77 -9.21
C GLU A 132 -4.90 -13.17 -9.29
N ILE A 133 -4.38 -12.68 -8.16
CA ILE A 133 -2.96 -12.31 -8.11
C ILE A 133 -2.15 -13.60 -8.18
N ILE A 134 -1.24 -13.66 -9.15
CA ILE A 134 -0.39 -14.82 -9.39
C ILE A 134 1.04 -14.47 -8.98
N ILE A 135 1.58 -15.23 -8.04
CA ILE A 135 2.99 -15.17 -7.64
C ILE A 135 3.80 -15.94 -8.69
N ASN A 136 4.79 -15.28 -9.29
CA ASN A 136 5.67 -15.89 -10.29
C ASN A 136 6.80 -16.72 -9.63
N SER A 137 7.69 -17.31 -10.44
CA SER A 137 8.79 -18.16 -9.95
C SER A 137 9.74 -17.42 -9.01
N GLU A 138 9.99 -16.15 -9.20
CA GLU A 138 10.84 -15.35 -8.32
C GLU A 138 10.11 -14.99 -7.03
N GLY A 139 8.82 -14.66 -7.11
CA GLY A 139 7.98 -14.40 -5.95
C GLY A 139 7.85 -15.63 -5.03
N LEU A 140 7.76 -16.85 -5.59
CA LEU A 140 7.70 -18.08 -4.80
C LEU A 140 8.99 -18.36 -4.00
N LYS A 141 10.12 -17.79 -4.41
CA LYS A 141 11.40 -17.88 -3.69
C LYS A 141 11.57 -16.73 -2.69
N HIS A 142 10.82 -15.65 -2.83
CA HIS A 142 10.99 -14.44 -2.05
C HIS A 142 10.29 -14.53 -0.69
N LEU A 143 10.94 -14.07 0.37
CA LEU A 143 10.42 -14.12 1.74
C LEU A 143 9.08 -13.39 1.90
N LEU A 144 8.80 -12.35 1.11
CA LEU A 144 7.51 -11.63 1.12
C LEU A 144 6.33 -12.60 1.00
N TYR A 145 6.44 -13.63 0.15
CA TYR A 145 5.36 -14.58 -0.13
C TYR A 145 5.55 -15.95 0.53
N LYS A 146 6.46 -16.06 1.50
CA LYS A 146 6.64 -17.31 2.24
C LYS A 146 5.31 -17.76 2.85
N ASP A 147 4.93 -19.02 2.61
CA ASP A 147 3.68 -19.65 3.05
C ASP A 147 2.40 -18.97 2.53
N LYS A 148 2.47 -18.20 1.44
CA LYS A 148 1.33 -17.66 0.71
C LYS A 148 0.89 -18.61 -0.39
N LYS A 149 -0.41 -18.69 -0.69
CA LYS A 149 -0.91 -19.43 -1.87
C LYS A 149 -0.41 -18.74 -3.14
N GLN A 150 0.00 -19.54 -4.14
CA GLN A 150 0.49 -19.01 -5.42
C GLN A 150 -0.52 -18.11 -6.15
N THR A 151 -1.81 -18.42 -6.03
CA THR A 151 -2.90 -17.59 -6.54
C THR A 151 -3.81 -17.20 -5.38
N PHE A 152 -4.15 -15.91 -5.29
CA PHE A 152 -4.98 -15.39 -4.19
C PHE A 152 -5.72 -14.12 -4.58
N ASN A 153 -6.80 -13.84 -3.84
CA ASN A 153 -7.49 -12.56 -3.83
C ASN A 153 -7.09 -11.74 -2.61
N THR A 154 -7.20 -10.42 -2.69
CA THR A 154 -6.82 -9.54 -1.58
C THR A 154 -7.51 -8.18 -1.70
N PRO A 155 -7.72 -7.44 -0.60
CA PRO A 155 -8.20 -6.07 -0.66
C PRO A 155 -7.28 -5.18 -1.50
N ALA A 156 -7.84 -4.40 -2.42
CA ALA A 156 -7.10 -3.45 -3.25
C ALA A 156 -8.02 -2.33 -3.75
N PHE A 157 -7.48 -1.10 -3.81
CA PHE A 157 -8.19 0.03 -4.37
C PHE A 157 -7.19 0.94 -5.10
N ASN A 158 -7.04 0.78 -6.41
CA ASN A 158 -6.11 1.58 -7.21
C ASN A 158 -6.55 1.67 -8.67
N TYR A 159 -6.21 2.79 -9.29
CA TYR A 159 -6.41 3.08 -10.73
C TYR A 159 -5.08 3.12 -11.48
N ASP A 160 -3.99 3.29 -10.75
CA ASP A 160 -2.66 3.51 -11.31
C ASP A 160 -1.82 2.24 -11.25
N GLU A 161 -0.83 2.15 -12.15
CA GLU A 161 0.11 1.03 -12.21
C GLU A 161 1.55 1.51 -12.44
N VAL A 162 2.50 0.72 -11.96
CA VAL A 162 3.92 0.89 -12.28
C VAL A 162 4.15 0.42 -13.72
N VAL A 163 4.59 1.33 -14.59
CA VAL A 163 4.83 1.06 -16.02
C VAL A 163 6.32 0.93 -16.35
N THR A 164 7.19 1.63 -15.62
CA THR A 164 8.64 1.51 -15.74
C THR A 164 9.22 1.10 -14.39
N LEU A 165 9.89 -0.03 -14.35
CA LEU A 165 10.51 -0.55 -13.13
C LEU A 165 11.83 0.18 -12.83
N PRO A 166 12.17 0.43 -11.55
CA PRO A 166 13.54 0.81 -11.18
C PRO A 166 14.57 -0.23 -11.65
N ALA A 167 15.80 0.21 -11.88
CA ALA A 167 16.87 -0.70 -12.28
C ALA A 167 17.10 -1.81 -11.26
N GLY A 168 17.33 -3.03 -11.71
CA GLY A 168 17.58 -4.19 -10.86
C GLY A 168 16.35 -4.73 -10.13
N SER A 169 15.14 -4.29 -10.50
CA SER A 169 13.90 -4.78 -9.91
C SER A 169 13.61 -6.23 -10.26
N THR A 170 13.04 -6.96 -9.31
CA THR A 170 12.50 -8.30 -9.48
C THR A 170 10.98 -8.25 -9.34
N LEU A 171 10.25 -8.55 -10.42
CA LEU A 171 8.81 -8.72 -10.40
C LEU A 171 8.47 -9.99 -9.62
N LEU A 172 7.58 -9.91 -8.64
CA LEU A 172 7.22 -11.02 -7.76
C LEU A 172 5.81 -11.55 -8.02
N SER A 173 4.87 -10.68 -8.38
CA SER A 173 3.50 -11.08 -8.68
C SER A 173 2.81 -10.09 -9.62
N SER A 174 1.77 -10.56 -10.30
CA SER A 174 0.97 -9.81 -11.26
C SER A 174 -0.48 -10.31 -11.26
N ASN A 175 -1.38 -9.55 -11.90
CA ASN A 175 -2.70 -10.04 -12.30
C ASN A 175 -3.11 -9.44 -13.65
N LYS A 176 -4.36 -9.70 -14.08
CA LYS A 176 -4.87 -9.21 -15.37
C LYS A 176 -4.99 -7.68 -15.47
N VAL A 177 -5.16 -6.99 -14.32
CA VAL A 177 -5.32 -5.53 -14.24
C VAL A 177 -3.96 -4.84 -14.19
N ASN A 178 -3.10 -5.24 -13.25
CA ASN A 178 -1.78 -4.65 -13.08
C ASN A 178 -0.66 -5.68 -13.30
N LYS A 179 0.31 -5.31 -14.14
CA LYS A 179 1.52 -6.11 -14.33
C LYS A 179 2.35 -6.21 -13.05
N VAL A 180 2.35 -5.17 -12.23
CA VAL A 180 3.09 -5.12 -10.97
C VAL A 180 2.10 -5.15 -9.81
N MET A 181 1.96 -6.32 -9.19
CA MET A 181 1.23 -6.51 -7.94
C MET A 181 2.18 -6.73 -6.77
N GLY A 182 3.37 -7.27 -7.02
CA GLY A 182 4.46 -7.40 -6.07
C GLY A 182 5.80 -7.16 -6.74
N LEU A 183 6.67 -6.39 -6.11
CA LEU A 183 7.97 -5.97 -6.61
C LEU A 183 9.00 -5.97 -5.48
N ASN A 184 10.22 -6.42 -5.78
CA ASN A 184 11.38 -6.16 -4.93
C ASN A 184 12.43 -5.40 -5.73
N PHE A 185 13.05 -4.41 -5.12
CA PHE A 185 14.19 -3.70 -5.69
C PHE A 185 15.04 -3.05 -4.60
N LYS A 186 16.29 -2.81 -4.93
CA LYS A 186 17.22 -2.05 -4.09
C LYS A 186 17.35 -0.64 -4.61
N SER A 187 17.35 0.33 -3.72
CA SER A 187 17.63 1.73 -4.02
C SER A 187 18.43 2.31 -2.87
N GLU A 188 19.60 2.84 -3.20
CA GLU A 188 20.58 3.32 -2.22
C GLU A 188 20.87 2.23 -1.15
N LEU A 189 20.60 2.52 0.15
CA LEU A 189 20.76 1.56 1.24
C LEU A 189 19.61 0.56 1.34
N SER A 190 18.43 0.90 0.79
CA SER A 190 17.19 0.20 1.09
C SER A 190 16.97 -1.05 0.25
N ASP A 191 16.50 -2.13 0.89
CA ASP A 191 15.80 -3.25 0.28
C ASP A 191 14.30 -2.98 0.39
N ILE A 192 13.63 -2.77 -0.76
CA ILE A 192 12.24 -2.31 -0.84
C ILE A 192 11.36 -3.47 -1.30
N TRP A 193 10.46 -3.89 -0.42
CA TRP A 193 9.40 -4.84 -0.72
C TRP A 193 8.13 -4.07 -1.02
N GLY A 194 7.70 -4.08 -2.26
CA GLY A 194 6.55 -3.32 -2.74
C GLY A 194 5.38 -4.21 -3.10
N ILE A 195 4.16 -3.81 -2.70
CA ILE A 195 2.90 -4.44 -3.09
C ILE A 195 1.88 -3.38 -3.49
N GLN A 196 1.07 -3.66 -4.55
CA GLN A 196 0.06 -2.72 -5.03
C GLN A 196 -1.28 -2.86 -4.32
N TYR A 197 -1.47 -3.84 -3.48
CA TYR A 197 -2.68 -4.17 -2.74
C TYR A 197 -2.52 -3.96 -1.24
N HIS A 198 -3.59 -4.19 -0.47
CA HIS A 198 -3.70 -3.84 0.95
C HIS A 198 -3.91 -5.08 1.84
N PRO A 199 -2.86 -5.80 2.24
CA PRO A 199 -3.04 -6.93 3.18
C PRO A 199 -3.50 -6.47 4.57
N GLU A 200 -3.24 -5.22 4.94
CA GLU A 200 -3.59 -4.61 6.23
C GLU A 200 -5.04 -4.15 6.32
N ILE A 201 -5.73 -3.95 5.19
CA ILE A 201 -7.12 -3.51 5.15
C ILE A 201 -8.05 -4.73 5.04
N THR A 202 -9.18 -4.70 5.76
CA THR A 202 -10.19 -5.76 5.66
C THR A 202 -11.14 -5.53 4.48
N TYR A 203 -11.80 -6.58 4.01
CA TYR A 203 -12.81 -6.47 2.97
C TYR A 203 -14.03 -5.66 3.42
N GLU A 204 -14.42 -5.77 4.71
CA GLU A 204 -15.49 -4.96 5.30
C GLU A 204 -15.15 -3.47 5.22
N LYS A 205 -13.89 -3.10 5.50
CA LYS A 205 -13.45 -1.72 5.34
C LYS A 205 -13.44 -1.29 3.87
N MET A 206 -13.12 -2.17 2.92
CA MET A 206 -13.23 -1.85 1.50
C MET A 206 -14.67 -1.57 1.07
N ILE A 207 -15.65 -2.34 1.58
CA ILE A 207 -17.08 -2.06 1.37
C ILE A 207 -17.47 -0.70 1.97
N THR A 208 -17.01 -0.41 3.18
CA THR A 208 -17.22 0.91 3.82
C THR A 208 -16.67 2.05 2.94
N LEU A 209 -15.46 1.90 2.39
CA LEU A 209 -14.85 2.89 1.51
C LEU A 209 -15.59 3.04 0.18
N ILE A 210 -16.13 1.96 -0.40
CA ILE A 210 -16.96 2.02 -1.61
C ILE A 210 -18.22 2.83 -1.32
N ASN A 211 -18.93 2.52 -0.23
CA ASN A 211 -20.16 3.22 0.16
C ASN A 211 -19.89 4.69 0.49
N PHE A 212 -18.83 4.98 1.24
CA PHE A 212 -18.41 6.34 1.58
C PHE A 212 -18.09 7.18 0.34
N ARG A 213 -17.52 6.56 -0.71
CA ARG A 213 -17.15 7.22 -1.97
C ARG A 213 -18.18 7.04 -3.08
N LYS A 214 -19.39 6.56 -2.78
CA LYS A 214 -20.42 6.16 -3.74
C LYS A 214 -20.65 7.20 -4.83
N GLU A 215 -20.96 8.45 -4.45
CA GLU A 215 -21.24 9.52 -5.39
C GLU A 215 -20.07 9.75 -6.36
N ARG A 216 -18.84 9.85 -5.82
CA ARG A 216 -17.62 10.02 -6.62
C ARG A 216 -17.39 8.84 -7.57
N LEU A 217 -17.64 7.60 -7.12
CA LEU A 217 -17.43 6.40 -7.91
C LEU A 217 -18.44 6.26 -9.05
N LEU A 218 -19.66 6.73 -8.87
CA LEU A 218 -20.67 6.81 -9.92
C LEU A 218 -20.39 7.95 -10.90
N GLN A 219 -20.03 9.14 -10.41
CA GLN A 219 -19.70 10.31 -11.25
C GLN A 219 -18.51 10.06 -12.17
N ASN A 220 -17.44 9.41 -11.67
CA ASN A 220 -16.25 9.10 -12.46
C ASN A 220 -16.39 7.79 -13.26
N ARG A 221 -17.59 7.20 -13.28
CA ARG A 221 -17.91 5.95 -13.99
C ARG A 221 -17.05 4.76 -13.57
N SER A 222 -16.59 4.73 -12.31
CA SER A 222 -15.99 3.53 -11.74
C SER A 222 -16.99 2.39 -11.66
N PHE A 223 -18.27 2.73 -11.46
CA PHE A 223 -19.41 1.84 -11.61
C PHE A 223 -20.42 2.49 -12.56
N ASN A 224 -21.09 1.68 -13.37
CA ASN A 224 -22.05 2.18 -14.36
C ASN A 224 -23.40 2.57 -13.73
N SER A 225 -23.76 1.95 -12.60
CA SER A 225 -24.98 2.20 -11.82
C SER A 225 -24.80 1.75 -10.37
N GLU A 226 -25.79 2.07 -9.52
CA GLU A 226 -25.84 1.53 -8.15
C GLU A 226 -26.00 0.01 -8.12
N GLU A 227 -26.73 -0.58 -9.06
CA GLU A 227 -26.88 -2.04 -9.18
C GLU A 227 -25.55 -2.70 -9.52
N ASP A 228 -24.74 -2.10 -10.42
CA ASP A 228 -23.39 -2.56 -10.75
C ASP A 228 -22.49 -2.51 -9.52
N MET A 229 -22.53 -1.40 -8.76
CA MET A 229 -21.79 -1.24 -7.53
C MET A 229 -22.22 -2.27 -6.46
N ASN A 230 -23.52 -2.48 -6.26
CA ASN A 230 -24.04 -3.44 -5.28
C ASN A 230 -23.69 -4.89 -5.69
N SER A 231 -23.73 -5.21 -6.98
CA SER A 231 -23.30 -6.50 -7.50
C SER A 231 -21.82 -6.74 -7.21
N HIS A 232 -20.99 -5.71 -7.34
CA HIS A 232 -19.58 -5.77 -7.00
C HIS A 232 -19.34 -5.93 -5.49
N ILE A 233 -20.12 -5.23 -4.64
CA ILE A 233 -20.08 -5.40 -3.18
C ILE A 233 -20.41 -6.84 -2.79
N ASN A 234 -21.43 -7.47 -3.41
CA ASN A 234 -21.76 -8.87 -3.17
C ASN A 234 -20.59 -9.83 -3.48
N ILE A 235 -19.75 -9.52 -4.48
CA ILE A 235 -18.53 -10.29 -4.74
C ILE A 235 -17.57 -10.20 -3.56
N ILE A 236 -17.36 -8.99 -3.02
CA ILE A 236 -16.49 -8.76 -1.85
C ILE A 236 -17.05 -9.46 -0.61
N GLU A 237 -18.37 -9.41 -0.37
CA GLU A 237 -19.05 -10.11 0.73
C GLU A 237 -18.86 -11.63 0.67
N ASN A 238 -18.87 -12.21 -0.54
CA ASN A 238 -18.58 -13.62 -0.72
C ASN A 238 -17.11 -13.95 -0.41
N GLU A 239 -16.19 -13.06 -0.74
CA GLU A 239 -14.78 -13.23 -0.38
C GLU A 239 -14.55 -13.15 1.14
N ILE A 240 -15.32 -12.32 1.88
CA ILE A 240 -15.27 -12.27 3.35
C ILE A 240 -15.52 -13.65 3.94
N LYS A 241 -16.50 -14.41 3.42
CA LYS A 241 -16.91 -15.73 3.94
C LYS A 241 -15.81 -16.78 3.87
N ILE A 242 -14.88 -16.65 2.92
CA ILE A 242 -13.81 -17.61 2.67
C ILE A 242 -12.42 -17.05 3.03
N SER A 243 -12.34 -15.77 3.34
CA SER A 243 -11.09 -15.08 3.68
C SER A 243 -10.52 -15.55 5.00
N ASN A 244 -9.21 -15.74 5.04
CA ASN A 244 -8.45 -16.04 6.26
C ASN A 244 -7.53 -14.85 6.59
N LYS A 245 -7.67 -14.31 7.79
CA LYS A 245 -6.92 -13.12 8.25
C LYS A 245 -5.41 -13.32 8.20
N ASP A 246 -4.91 -14.45 8.65
CA ASP A 246 -3.45 -14.75 8.65
C ASP A 246 -2.90 -14.89 7.23
N LEU A 247 -3.66 -15.53 6.33
CA LEU A 247 -3.28 -15.67 4.93
C LEU A 247 -3.35 -14.34 4.21
N ARG A 248 -4.35 -13.49 4.51
CA ARG A 248 -4.49 -12.16 3.93
C ARG A 248 -3.29 -11.27 4.27
N MET A 249 -2.88 -11.26 5.54
CA MET A 249 -1.80 -10.40 6.04
C MET A 249 -0.41 -11.06 6.03
N ARG A 250 -0.22 -12.13 5.26
CA ARG A 250 1.03 -12.91 5.24
C ARG A 250 2.24 -12.06 4.89
N GLU A 251 2.12 -11.15 3.94
CA GLU A 251 3.18 -10.25 3.50
C GLU A 251 3.65 -9.34 4.64
N LEU A 252 2.73 -8.76 5.38
CA LEU A 252 3.04 -7.93 6.55
C LEU A 252 3.77 -8.74 7.63
N ARG A 253 3.25 -9.94 7.98
CA ARG A 253 3.89 -10.84 8.93
C ARG A 253 5.30 -11.22 8.49
N ASN A 254 5.47 -11.59 7.22
CA ASN A 254 6.76 -12.00 6.70
C ASN A 254 7.79 -10.87 6.75
N TRP A 255 7.37 -9.65 6.42
CA TRP A 255 8.23 -8.47 6.50
C TRP A 255 8.60 -8.14 7.95
N LEU A 256 7.64 -8.17 8.89
CA LEU A 256 7.91 -7.95 10.33
C LEU A 256 8.89 -8.97 10.92
N ASN A 257 8.88 -10.20 10.41
CA ASN A 257 9.84 -11.24 10.81
C ASN A 257 11.23 -11.05 10.18
N PHE A 258 11.28 -10.41 9.01
CA PHE A 258 12.51 -10.17 8.26
C PHE A 258 13.36 -9.03 8.85
N ILE A 259 12.77 -7.92 9.25
CA ILE A 259 13.46 -6.76 9.83
C ILE A 259 14.11 -7.04 11.17
#